data_5101e9c5208167b55a3ebf37f36f0430
#
_entry.id   5101e9c5208167b55a3ebf37f36f0430
#
_cell.length_a   1.000
_cell.length_b   1.000
_cell.length_c   1.000
_cell.angle_alpha   90.00
_cell.angle_beta   90.00
_cell.angle_gamma   90.00
#
_symmetry.space_group_name_H-M   'P 1'
#
loop_
_entity.id
_entity.type
_entity.pdbx_description
1 polymer ?
#
loop_
_entity_poly.entity_id
_entity_poly.type
_entity_poly.pdbx_seq_one_letter_code
_entity_poly.pdbx_strand_id
1 'polypeptide(L)'
;MKRVSLISIVALVLAGCDQFGNTVTEGEVEPKEQVGTLVTHDQQISYLLGMDNARGMQSTGIALDVDAYQEGFADALANAEPKLSEEQTAEAIQVFQEKMIAKREEMQKAELEAFEVETNANLKEGQAFLEANGAKQDVVTTESGLQYKVIAEGTGSKPTAESTVEVHYAGRLLDGTEFDSSIKRGVPVKFGVTQVIAGWTEALQLMSEGSKWELYIPADLAYGAGGQGPIGPNAVLIFEVELLKANAQQAE
;
A
#
# COMPACT_ATOMS: atom_id res chain seq x y z
N MET A 1 -16.09 26.26 -32.91
CA MET A 1 -16.81 27.55 -32.70
C MET A 1 -16.97 27.80 -31.21
N LYS A 2 -16.64 29.05 -30.75
CA LYS A 2 -16.90 29.64 -29.43
C LYS A 2 -15.94 29.20 -28.31
N ARG A 3 -15.39 30.09 -27.53
CA ARG A 3 -14.91 31.52 -27.59
C ARG A 3 -14.00 31.65 -26.33
N VAL A 4 -12.82 32.17 -26.58
CA VAL A 4 -11.86 32.62 -25.54
C VAL A 4 -12.43 33.86 -24.89
N SER A 5 -12.37 33.95 -23.55
CA SER A 5 -12.59 35.19 -22.81
C SER A 5 -11.33 35.55 -22.01
N LEU A 6 -10.63 36.54 -22.49
CA LEU A 6 -9.64 37.32 -21.73
C LEU A 6 -10.36 38.17 -20.70
N ILE A 7 -9.89 38.19 -19.48
CA ILE A 7 -10.22 39.21 -18.47
C ILE A 7 -8.94 39.95 -18.12
N SER A 8 -8.86 41.17 -18.60
CA SER A 8 -7.89 42.19 -18.19
C SER A 8 -8.21 42.70 -16.80
N ILE A 9 -7.22 42.73 -15.91
CA ILE A 9 -7.32 43.46 -14.64
C ILE A 9 -6.41 44.67 -14.71
N VAL A 10 -7.07 45.81 -14.61
CA VAL A 10 -6.53 47.18 -14.60
C VAL A 10 -5.89 47.46 -13.24
N ALA A 11 -4.65 47.93 -13.25
CA ALA A 11 -3.95 48.45 -12.09
C ALA A 11 -4.53 49.81 -11.68
N LEU A 12 -4.82 49.99 -10.39
CA LEU A 12 -5.10 51.30 -9.81
C LEU A 12 -4.02 51.60 -8.76
N VAL A 13 -3.19 52.60 -9.06
CA VAL A 13 -2.21 53.18 -8.14
C VAL A 13 -2.92 54.23 -7.32
N LEU A 14 -2.87 54.16 -5.97
CA LEU A 14 -3.11 55.30 -5.09
C LEU A 14 -1.97 55.41 -4.09
N ALA A 15 -1.28 56.53 -4.19
CA ALA A 15 -0.25 56.99 -3.25
C ALA A 15 -0.90 57.56 -1.98
N GLY A 16 -0.29 57.30 -0.82
CA GLY A 16 -0.64 57.98 0.42
C GLY A 16 0.45 57.74 1.47
N CYS A 17 1.24 58.77 1.78
CA CYS A 17 2.22 58.83 2.88
C CYS A 17 1.52 58.86 4.25
N ASP A 18 2.04 58.21 5.27
CA ASP A 18 2.70 58.81 6.45
C ASP A 18 2.91 57.81 7.60
N GLN A 19 4.15 57.80 8.04
CA GLN A 19 4.75 57.80 9.41
C GLN A 19 4.50 56.71 10.48
N PHE A 20 5.66 56.18 10.91
CA PHE A 20 6.05 55.65 12.21
C PHE A 20 5.43 54.38 12.78
N GLY A 21 6.34 53.38 12.91
CA GLY A 21 6.11 52.23 13.82
C GLY A 21 7.10 51.10 13.55
N ASN A 22 8.13 51.06 14.36
CA ASN A 22 9.17 50.04 14.40
C ASN A 22 8.59 48.64 14.65
N THR A 23 8.58 47.75 13.69
CA THR A 23 8.30 46.32 13.88
C THR A 23 9.36 45.51 13.11
N VAL A 24 9.93 44.56 13.82
CA VAL A 24 10.89 43.56 13.37
C VAL A 24 10.35 42.87 12.12
N THR A 25 11.00 43.07 11.00
CA THR A 25 10.69 42.36 9.75
C THR A 25 11.19 40.93 9.86
N GLU A 26 10.28 39.98 10.00
CA GLU A 26 10.50 38.62 9.56
C GLU A 26 10.94 38.66 8.08
N GLY A 27 12.14 38.15 7.84
CA GLY A 27 12.67 38.06 6.48
C GLY A 27 11.77 37.16 5.65
N GLU A 28 10.99 37.76 4.78
CA GLU A 28 10.35 37.11 3.65
C GLU A 28 11.46 36.53 2.78
N VAL A 29 11.67 35.21 2.85
CA VAL A 29 12.49 34.49 1.88
C VAL A 29 11.70 34.48 0.59
N GLU A 30 11.99 35.43 -0.29
CA GLU A 30 11.49 35.38 -1.67
C GLU A 30 11.91 34.03 -2.28
N PRO A 31 10.98 33.23 -2.83
CA PRO A 31 11.35 32.05 -3.58
C PRO A 31 12.14 32.54 -4.81
N LYS A 32 13.42 32.17 -4.88
CA LYS A 32 14.23 32.36 -6.09
C LYS A 32 13.60 31.55 -7.22
N GLU A 33 12.78 32.20 -8.01
CA GLU A 33 12.28 31.70 -9.27
C GLU A 33 13.44 31.67 -10.28
N GLN A 34 14.17 30.56 -10.32
CA GLN A 34 15.00 30.16 -11.46
C GLN A 34 14.85 28.65 -11.66
N VAL A 35 13.73 28.25 -12.22
CA VAL A 35 13.70 26.99 -12.97
C VAL A 35 14.46 27.28 -14.27
N GLY A 36 15.78 27.06 -14.24
CA GLY A 36 16.61 27.06 -15.45
C GLY A 36 15.99 26.03 -16.40
N THR A 37 15.59 26.49 -17.57
CA THR A 37 15.03 25.62 -18.61
C THR A 37 16.11 24.63 -19.02
N LEU A 38 15.97 23.35 -18.66
CA LEU A 38 16.85 22.27 -19.11
C LEU A 38 16.51 22.01 -20.59
N VAL A 39 17.32 22.60 -21.49
CA VAL A 39 17.01 22.68 -22.93
C VAL A 39 17.55 21.46 -23.69
N THR A 40 18.68 20.91 -23.24
CA THR A 40 19.29 19.75 -23.90
C THR A 40 18.97 18.47 -23.24
N HIS A 41 18.96 17.37 -23.98
CA HIS A 41 18.78 16.02 -23.41
C HIS A 41 19.83 15.68 -22.35
N ASP A 42 21.07 16.11 -22.52
CA ASP A 42 22.15 15.88 -21.56
C ASP A 42 21.90 16.60 -20.25
N GLN A 43 21.36 17.82 -20.27
CA GLN A 43 20.91 18.53 -19.06
C GLN A 43 19.77 17.84 -18.38
N GLN A 44 18.80 17.35 -19.16
CA GLN A 44 17.64 16.62 -18.62
C GLN A 44 18.05 15.29 -17.98
N ILE A 45 18.93 14.53 -18.63
CA ILE A 45 19.48 13.28 -18.12
C ILE A 45 20.26 13.53 -16.83
N SER A 46 21.16 14.53 -16.82
CA SER A 46 21.95 14.90 -15.63
C SER A 46 21.06 15.28 -14.45
N TYR A 47 19.99 16.04 -14.70
CA TYR A 47 19.01 16.40 -13.68
C TYR A 47 18.27 15.19 -13.13
N LEU A 48 17.82 14.28 -14.01
CA LEU A 48 17.14 13.04 -13.60
C LEU A 48 18.06 12.17 -12.74
N LEU A 49 19.32 12.02 -13.11
CA LEU A 49 20.31 11.27 -12.31
C LEU A 49 20.53 11.92 -10.94
N GLY A 50 20.61 13.25 -10.88
CA GLY A 50 20.69 13.97 -9.61
C GLY A 50 19.47 13.78 -8.73
N MET A 51 18.26 13.84 -9.30
CA MET A 51 16.99 13.59 -8.59
C MET A 51 16.92 12.17 -8.04
N ASP A 52 17.32 11.18 -8.84
CA ASP A 52 17.28 9.76 -8.43
C ASP A 52 18.27 9.49 -7.30
N ASN A 53 19.49 10.02 -7.42
CA ASN A 53 20.51 9.92 -6.37
C ASN A 53 20.03 10.58 -5.06
N ALA A 54 19.47 11.79 -5.14
CA ALA A 54 18.94 12.49 -3.96
C ALA A 54 17.79 11.73 -3.29
N ARG A 55 16.87 11.12 -4.05
CA ARG A 55 15.80 10.28 -3.53
C ARG A 55 16.34 9.04 -2.81
N GLY A 56 17.36 8.39 -3.42
CA GLY A 56 18.05 7.27 -2.77
C GLY A 56 18.67 7.67 -1.44
N MET A 57 19.30 8.84 -1.36
CA MET A 57 19.87 9.36 -0.11
C MET A 57 18.79 9.73 0.92
N GLN A 58 17.72 10.39 0.50
CA GLN A 58 16.59 10.72 1.38
C GLN A 58 15.97 9.47 2.01
N SER A 59 15.88 8.37 1.26
CA SER A 59 15.31 7.10 1.77
C SER A 59 16.12 6.51 2.93
N THR A 60 17.40 6.87 3.07
CA THR A 60 18.22 6.47 4.24
C THR A 60 17.84 7.21 5.52
N GLY A 61 17.13 8.33 5.42
CA GLY A 61 16.77 9.19 6.53
C GLY A 61 17.97 9.90 7.19
N ILE A 62 19.15 9.91 6.56
CA ILE A 62 20.33 10.61 7.05
C ILE A 62 20.35 12.02 6.46
N ALA A 63 20.58 13.01 7.32
CA ALA A 63 20.74 14.40 6.90
C ALA A 63 21.99 14.55 6.03
N LEU A 64 21.83 15.11 4.85
CA LEU A 64 22.88 15.39 3.88
C LEU A 64 23.16 16.89 3.84
N ASP A 65 24.43 17.27 3.97
CA ASP A 65 24.89 18.63 3.60
C ASP A 65 25.01 18.69 2.08
N VAL A 66 24.07 19.41 1.45
CA VAL A 66 23.96 19.46 -0.02
C VAL A 66 25.16 20.17 -0.66
N ASP A 67 25.68 21.22 -0.01
CA ASP A 67 26.80 21.98 -0.52
C ASP A 67 28.10 21.15 -0.50
N ALA A 68 28.38 20.49 0.64
CA ALA A 68 29.51 19.58 0.76
C ALA A 68 29.41 18.38 -0.21
N TYR A 69 28.19 17.84 -0.39
CA TYR A 69 27.96 16.78 -1.37
C TYR A 69 28.26 17.23 -2.81
N GLN A 70 27.79 18.40 -3.21
CA GLN A 70 28.04 18.96 -4.56
C GLN A 70 29.52 19.24 -4.77
N GLU A 71 30.21 19.73 -3.74
CA GLU A 71 31.65 19.95 -3.78
C GLU A 71 32.43 18.64 -4.01
N GLY A 72 32.14 17.62 -3.20
CA GLY A 72 32.76 16.30 -3.35
C GLY A 72 32.45 15.63 -4.70
N PHE A 73 31.23 15.81 -5.21
CA PHE A 73 30.87 15.32 -6.55
C PHE A 73 31.68 16.03 -7.68
N ALA A 74 31.83 17.35 -7.57
CA ALA A 74 32.60 18.12 -8.52
C ALA A 74 34.09 17.76 -8.48
N ASP A 75 34.66 17.63 -7.27
CA ASP A 75 36.07 17.23 -7.08
C ASP A 75 36.35 15.84 -7.67
N ALA A 76 35.42 14.88 -7.44
CA ALA A 76 35.54 13.53 -8.01
C ALA A 76 35.52 13.53 -9.54
N LEU A 77 34.65 14.32 -10.20
CA LEU A 77 34.62 14.46 -11.65
C LEU A 77 35.87 15.11 -12.22
N ALA A 78 36.48 16.03 -11.46
CA ALA A 78 37.71 16.72 -11.84
C ALA A 78 38.99 15.90 -11.56
N ASN A 79 38.89 14.72 -10.93
CA ASN A 79 40.01 13.96 -10.40
C ASN A 79 40.90 14.81 -9.47
N ALA A 80 40.28 15.67 -8.67
CA ALA A 80 40.98 16.50 -7.68
C ALA A 80 41.45 15.68 -6.48
N GLU A 81 42.50 16.15 -5.79
CA GLU A 81 42.93 15.56 -4.54
C GLU A 81 41.83 15.67 -3.47
N PRO A 82 41.55 14.59 -2.67
CA PRO A 82 40.58 14.65 -1.61
C PRO A 82 40.89 15.72 -0.58
N LYS A 83 39.89 16.47 -0.13
CA LYS A 83 40.01 17.49 0.94
C LYS A 83 40.08 16.92 2.35
N LEU A 84 39.71 15.66 2.51
CA LEU A 84 39.76 14.93 3.79
C LEU A 84 41.06 14.13 3.87
N SER A 85 41.71 14.12 5.05
CA SER A 85 42.79 13.19 5.34
C SER A 85 42.27 11.75 5.43
N GLU A 86 43.16 10.77 5.39
CA GLU A 86 42.78 9.36 5.60
C GLU A 86 42.09 9.14 6.96
N GLU A 87 42.57 9.80 8.02
CA GLU A 87 42.00 9.73 9.37
C GLU A 87 40.58 10.34 9.40
N GLN A 88 40.38 11.52 8.83
CA GLN A 88 39.07 12.19 8.72
C GLN A 88 38.10 11.36 7.89
N THR A 89 38.57 10.73 6.84
CA THR A 89 37.77 9.84 5.98
C THR A 89 37.31 8.61 6.75
N ALA A 90 38.23 7.98 7.51
CA ALA A 90 37.90 6.80 8.32
C ALA A 90 36.89 7.15 9.43
N GLU A 91 37.08 8.27 10.12
CA GLU A 91 36.15 8.76 11.14
C GLU A 91 34.75 9.05 10.53
N ALA A 92 34.70 9.75 9.40
CA ALA A 92 33.43 10.07 8.72
C ALA A 92 32.69 8.80 8.30
N ILE A 93 33.40 7.78 7.78
CA ILE A 93 32.83 6.48 7.42
C ILE A 93 32.27 5.77 8.65
N GLN A 94 33.01 5.76 9.77
CA GLN A 94 32.54 5.13 11.00
C GLN A 94 31.27 5.82 11.51
N VAL A 95 31.26 7.14 11.62
CA VAL A 95 30.08 7.91 12.05
C VAL A 95 28.89 7.67 11.12
N PHE A 96 29.13 7.60 9.81
CA PHE A 96 28.09 7.28 8.85
C PHE A 96 27.48 5.88 9.06
N GLN A 97 28.35 4.87 9.29
CA GLN A 97 27.90 3.50 9.56
C GLN A 97 27.07 3.42 10.84
N GLU A 98 27.52 4.09 11.91
CA GLU A 98 26.77 4.15 13.18
C GLU A 98 25.39 4.78 13.00
N LYS A 99 25.30 5.89 12.27
CA LYS A 99 24.02 6.53 11.94
C LYS A 99 23.10 5.63 11.10
N MET A 100 23.67 4.91 10.13
CA MET A 100 22.91 3.96 9.30
C MET A 100 22.35 2.80 10.14
N ILE A 101 23.13 2.27 11.07
CA ILE A 101 22.68 1.20 11.98
C ILE A 101 21.55 1.72 12.86
N ALA A 102 21.77 2.84 13.55
CA ALA A 102 20.76 3.43 14.44
C ALA A 102 19.44 3.74 13.70
N LYS A 103 19.55 4.26 12.47
CA LYS A 103 18.36 4.56 11.65
C LYS A 103 17.60 3.31 11.22
N ARG A 104 18.33 2.25 10.88
CA ARG A 104 17.72 0.94 10.55
C ARG A 104 16.99 0.34 11.76
N GLU A 105 17.60 0.39 12.93
CA GLU A 105 16.98 -0.09 14.16
C GLU A 105 15.72 0.70 14.52
N GLU A 106 15.75 2.04 14.37
CA GLU A 106 14.58 2.90 14.56
C GLU A 106 13.44 2.54 13.61
N MET A 107 13.75 2.38 12.33
CA MET A 107 12.75 2.00 11.31
C MET A 107 12.17 0.60 11.58
N GLN A 108 13.01 -0.36 11.91
CA GLN A 108 12.58 -1.72 12.23
C GLN A 108 11.68 -1.76 13.48
N LYS A 109 12.02 -0.96 14.49
CA LYS A 109 11.19 -0.85 15.68
C LYS A 109 9.84 -0.21 15.38
N ALA A 110 9.82 0.87 14.60
CA ALA A 110 8.58 1.52 14.19
C ALA A 110 7.68 0.60 13.35
N GLU A 111 8.27 -0.21 12.46
CA GLU A 111 7.55 -1.21 11.66
C GLU A 111 6.93 -2.31 12.53
N LEU A 112 7.68 -2.81 13.52
CA LEU A 112 7.16 -3.80 14.48
C LEU A 112 6.02 -3.22 15.33
N GLU A 113 6.16 -2.01 15.85
CA GLU A 113 5.11 -1.34 16.62
C GLU A 113 3.85 -1.12 15.77
N ALA A 114 4.01 -0.67 14.52
CA ALA A 114 2.89 -0.51 13.58
C ALA A 114 2.19 -1.84 13.28
N PHE A 115 2.96 -2.90 13.05
CA PHE A 115 2.44 -4.25 12.84
C PHE A 115 1.66 -4.78 14.06
N GLU A 116 2.17 -4.57 15.27
CA GLU A 116 1.48 -4.98 16.50
C GLU A 116 0.17 -4.21 16.71
N VAL A 117 0.17 -2.91 16.43
CA VAL A 117 -1.04 -2.07 16.52
C VAL A 117 -2.10 -2.56 15.53
N GLU A 118 -1.73 -2.80 14.28
CA GLU A 118 -2.63 -3.31 13.24
C GLU A 118 -3.15 -4.71 13.60
N THR A 119 -2.26 -5.61 14.03
CA THR A 119 -2.60 -6.98 14.46
C THR A 119 -3.68 -6.98 15.54
N ASN A 120 -3.51 -6.14 16.57
CA ASN A 120 -4.46 -6.04 17.67
C ASN A 120 -5.78 -5.37 17.26
N ALA A 121 -5.70 -4.35 16.40
CA ALA A 121 -6.89 -3.68 15.88
C ALA A 121 -7.75 -4.64 15.04
N ASN A 122 -7.14 -5.34 14.08
CA ASN A 122 -7.84 -6.29 13.22
C ASN A 122 -8.44 -7.46 14.01
N LEU A 123 -7.69 -7.98 15.00
CA LEU A 123 -8.21 -9.05 15.86
C LEU A 123 -9.48 -8.62 16.61
N LYS A 124 -9.44 -7.45 17.23
CA LYS A 124 -10.57 -6.91 17.98
C LYS A 124 -11.77 -6.60 17.09
N GLU A 125 -11.55 -5.95 15.97
CA GLU A 125 -12.58 -5.62 15.00
C GLU A 125 -13.19 -6.89 14.40
N GLY A 126 -12.33 -7.84 14.00
CA GLY A 126 -12.76 -9.13 13.45
C GLY A 126 -13.61 -9.93 14.41
N GLN A 127 -13.22 -10.03 15.69
CA GLN A 127 -14.00 -10.72 16.72
C GLN A 127 -15.37 -10.06 16.91
N ALA A 128 -15.41 -8.73 17.05
CA ALA A 128 -16.66 -8.00 17.21
C ALA A 128 -17.58 -8.15 15.99
N PHE A 129 -17.00 -8.11 14.79
CA PHE A 129 -17.76 -8.33 13.56
C PHE A 129 -18.36 -9.74 13.49
N LEU A 130 -17.55 -10.78 13.72
CA LEU A 130 -18.02 -12.17 13.64
C LEU A 130 -19.07 -12.48 14.70
N GLU A 131 -18.94 -11.95 15.93
CA GLU A 131 -19.94 -12.08 16.98
C GLU A 131 -21.29 -11.45 16.55
N ALA A 132 -21.25 -10.21 16.09
CA ALA A 132 -22.44 -9.52 15.62
C ALA A 132 -23.04 -10.15 14.36
N ASN A 133 -22.22 -10.65 13.45
CA ASN A 133 -22.64 -11.28 12.20
C ASN A 133 -23.28 -12.65 12.47
N GLY A 134 -22.69 -13.46 13.34
CA GLY A 134 -23.23 -14.78 13.72
C GLY A 134 -24.57 -14.73 14.45
N ALA A 135 -24.95 -13.58 15.03
CA ALA A 135 -26.26 -13.36 15.63
C ALA A 135 -27.39 -13.09 14.62
N LYS A 136 -27.07 -12.88 13.34
CA LYS A 136 -28.06 -12.65 12.28
C LYS A 136 -28.77 -13.94 11.91
N GLN A 137 -30.09 -13.89 11.67
CA GLN A 137 -30.91 -15.08 11.41
C GLN A 137 -30.56 -15.81 10.09
N ASP A 138 -29.98 -15.09 9.13
CA ASP A 138 -29.63 -15.60 7.80
C ASP A 138 -28.14 -15.98 7.66
N VAL A 139 -27.41 -15.98 8.77
CA VAL A 139 -26.01 -16.38 8.86
C VAL A 139 -25.89 -17.70 9.64
N VAL A 140 -25.20 -18.64 9.05
CA VAL A 140 -24.84 -19.92 9.67
C VAL A 140 -23.38 -19.86 10.11
N THR A 141 -23.10 -20.28 11.35
CA THR A 141 -21.74 -20.43 11.87
C THR A 141 -21.43 -21.92 12.03
N THR A 142 -20.33 -22.38 11.45
CA THR A 142 -19.86 -23.78 11.57
C THR A 142 -19.03 -23.99 12.84
N GLU A 143 -18.68 -25.24 13.12
CA GLU A 143 -17.85 -25.59 14.29
C GLU A 143 -16.43 -25.00 14.20
N SER A 144 -15.91 -24.78 13.00
CA SER A 144 -14.59 -24.14 12.76
C SER A 144 -14.59 -22.63 12.99
N GLY A 145 -15.79 -22.01 13.08
CA GLY A 145 -15.96 -20.57 13.14
C GLY A 145 -16.16 -19.89 11.78
N LEU A 146 -16.15 -20.65 10.69
CA LEU A 146 -16.57 -20.13 9.39
C LEU A 146 -18.02 -19.66 9.47
N GLN A 147 -18.31 -18.47 8.93
CA GLN A 147 -19.68 -18.01 8.80
C GLN A 147 -20.04 -17.86 7.33
N TYR A 148 -21.28 -18.18 6.99
CA TYR A 148 -21.79 -18.00 5.64
C TYR A 148 -23.27 -17.62 5.62
N LYS A 149 -23.63 -16.93 4.54
CA LYS A 149 -25.00 -16.61 4.19
C LYS A 149 -25.29 -17.12 2.78
N VAL A 150 -26.36 -17.86 2.62
CA VAL A 150 -26.83 -18.32 1.31
C VAL A 150 -27.57 -17.17 0.61
N ILE A 151 -27.03 -16.70 -0.52
CA ILE A 151 -27.67 -15.67 -1.36
C ILE A 151 -28.59 -16.33 -2.39
N ALA A 152 -28.12 -17.44 -2.99
CA ALA A 152 -28.90 -18.26 -3.92
C ALA A 152 -28.56 -19.73 -3.71
N GLU A 153 -29.58 -20.57 -3.67
CA GLU A 153 -29.41 -22.02 -3.57
C GLU A 153 -29.04 -22.62 -4.94
N GLY A 154 -28.10 -23.55 -4.94
CA GLY A 154 -27.78 -24.38 -6.07
C GLY A 154 -28.49 -25.74 -5.99
N THR A 155 -28.71 -26.37 -7.12
CA THR A 155 -29.37 -27.69 -7.22
C THR A 155 -28.45 -28.78 -7.75
N GLY A 156 -27.20 -28.43 -8.11
CA GLY A 156 -26.23 -29.38 -8.63
C GLY A 156 -25.51 -30.19 -7.54
N SER A 157 -24.48 -30.94 -7.95
CA SER A 157 -23.67 -31.74 -7.02
C SER A 157 -22.82 -30.86 -6.10
N LYS A 158 -22.39 -31.44 -4.98
CA LYS A 158 -21.40 -30.80 -4.08
C LYS A 158 -20.00 -31.26 -4.45
N PRO A 159 -19.00 -30.37 -4.41
CA PRO A 159 -17.61 -30.77 -4.54
C PRO A 159 -17.13 -31.69 -3.40
N THR A 160 -16.15 -32.52 -3.70
CA THR A 160 -15.36 -33.25 -2.71
C THR A 160 -13.99 -32.62 -2.54
N ALA A 161 -13.19 -33.08 -1.59
CA ALA A 161 -11.83 -32.57 -1.37
C ALA A 161 -10.92 -32.72 -2.62
N GLU A 162 -11.19 -33.72 -3.47
CA GLU A 162 -10.43 -34.01 -4.68
C GLU A 162 -10.93 -33.24 -5.91
N SER A 163 -12.06 -32.55 -5.78
CA SER A 163 -12.67 -31.83 -6.89
C SER A 163 -11.85 -30.61 -7.31
N THR A 164 -11.89 -30.31 -8.61
CA THR A 164 -11.56 -28.98 -9.15
C THR A 164 -12.86 -28.25 -9.40
N VAL A 165 -13.03 -27.08 -8.79
CA VAL A 165 -14.23 -26.24 -8.94
C VAL A 165 -13.99 -25.09 -9.91
N GLU A 166 -15.05 -24.57 -10.51
CA GLU A 166 -15.02 -23.33 -11.27
C GLU A 166 -15.95 -22.32 -10.59
N VAL A 167 -15.41 -21.15 -10.24
CA VAL A 167 -16.11 -20.16 -9.44
C VAL A 167 -15.97 -18.74 -10.00
N HIS A 168 -16.98 -17.92 -9.74
CA HIS A 168 -16.81 -16.47 -9.67
C HIS A 168 -16.74 -16.03 -8.20
N TYR A 169 -15.89 -15.04 -7.92
CA TYR A 169 -15.76 -14.50 -6.57
C TYR A 169 -15.33 -13.03 -6.55
N ALA A 170 -15.63 -12.39 -5.42
CA ALA A 170 -15.06 -11.11 -5.03
C ALA A 170 -14.70 -11.16 -3.55
N GLY A 171 -13.43 -10.87 -3.22
CA GLY A 171 -12.91 -10.85 -1.85
C GLY A 171 -12.65 -9.43 -1.38
N ARG A 172 -13.12 -9.10 -0.18
CA ARG A 172 -12.96 -7.79 0.44
C ARG A 172 -12.63 -7.89 1.93
N LEU A 173 -11.99 -6.85 2.44
CA LEU A 173 -11.76 -6.64 3.87
C LEU A 173 -13.03 -6.09 4.54
N LEU A 174 -13.02 -5.96 5.87
CA LEU A 174 -14.14 -5.40 6.64
C LEU A 174 -14.45 -3.95 6.31
N ASP A 175 -13.44 -3.17 5.93
CA ASP A 175 -13.58 -1.77 5.48
C ASP A 175 -14.17 -1.64 4.06
N GLY A 176 -14.42 -2.77 3.37
CA GLY A 176 -14.94 -2.83 2.02
C GLY A 176 -13.87 -2.79 0.93
N THR A 177 -12.58 -2.66 1.28
CA THR A 177 -11.48 -2.71 0.31
C THR A 177 -11.45 -4.06 -0.39
N GLU A 178 -11.66 -4.08 -1.71
CA GLU A 178 -11.58 -5.29 -2.51
C GLU A 178 -10.11 -5.57 -2.84
N PHE A 179 -9.65 -6.77 -2.47
CA PHE A 179 -8.28 -7.19 -2.70
C PHE A 179 -8.14 -8.16 -3.88
N ASP A 180 -9.20 -8.90 -4.25
CA ASP A 180 -9.21 -9.76 -5.42
C ASP A 180 -10.64 -10.03 -5.92
N SER A 181 -10.83 -10.11 -7.25
CA SER A 181 -12.13 -10.35 -7.85
C SER A 181 -12.02 -10.95 -9.25
N SER A 182 -12.53 -12.15 -9.44
CA SER A 182 -12.71 -12.76 -10.75
C SER A 182 -13.86 -12.11 -11.53
N ILE A 183 -14.83 -11.54 -10.82
CA ILE A 183 -15.97 -10.82 -11.41
C ILE A 183 -15.46 -9.59 -12.17
N LYS A 184 -14.57 -8.80 -11.57
CA LYS A 184 -13.93 -7.63 -12.22
C LYS A 184 -13.09 -8.04 -13.43
N ARG A 185 -12.41 -9.19 -13.35
CA ARG A 185 -11.64 -9.71 -14.49
C ARG A 185 -12.53 -10.25 -15.62
N GLY A 186 -13.80 -10.52 -15.35
CA GLY A 186 -14.78 -11.04 -16.32
C GLY A 186 -14.57 -12.51 -16.69
N VAL A 187 -13.70 -13.23 -15.95
CA VAL A 187 -13.36 -14.63 -16.24
C VAL A 187 -13.42 -15.45 -14.94
N PRO A 188 -14.18 -16.57 -14.92
CA PRO A 188 -14.19 -17.47 -13.77
C PRO A 188 -12.83 -18.15 -13.58
N VAL A 189 -12.58 -18.60 -12.36
CA VAL A 189 -11.32 -19.23 -12.00
C VAL A 189 -11.56 -20.67 -11.55
N LYS A 190 -10.61 -21.55 -11.89
CA LYS A 190 -10.62 -22.95 -11.45
C LYS A 190 -9.65 -23.13 -10.29
N PHE A 191 -10.09 -23.80 -9.23
CA PHE A 191 -9.29 -24.15 -8.07
C PHE A 191 -9.48 -25.62 -7.69
N GLY A 192 -8.41 -26.30 -7.25
CA GLY A 192 -8.55 -27.51 -6.44
C GLY A 192 -9.11 -27.15 -5.07
N VAL A 193 -10.10 -27.86 -4.59
CA VAL A 193 -10.80 -27.58 -3.31
C VAL A 193 -9.84 -27.49 -2.13
N THR A 194 -8.77 -28.28 -2.12
CA THR A 194 -7.75 -28.28 -1.06
C THR A 194 -6.55 -27.35 -1.35
N GLN A 195 -6.59 -26.58 -2.43
CA GLN A 195 -5.51 -25.65 -2.83
C GLN A 195 -5.81 -24.18 -2.51
N VAL A 196 -6.84 -23.95 -1.73
CA VAL A 196 -7.29 -22.62 -1.28
C VAL A 196 -7.23 -22.52 0.24
N ILE A 197 -7.53 -21.36 0.81
CA ILE A 197 -7.57 -21.16 2.26
C ILE A 197 -8.60 -22.08 2.91
N ALA A 198 -8.38 -22.45 4.19
CA ALA A 198 -9.18 -23.44 4.90
C ALA A 198 -10.69 -23.12 4.90
N GLY A 199 -11.04 -21.84 5.08
CA GLY A 199 -12.43 -21.40 5.02
C GLY A 199 -13.11 -21.66 3.68
N TRP A 200 -12.39 -21.51 2.58
CA TRP A 200 -12.88 -21.86 1.24
C TRP A 200 -12.99 -23.38 1.05
N THR A 201 -11.99 -24.14 1.50
CA THR A 201 -12.01 -25.62 1.45
C THR A 201 -13.24 -26.15 2.14
N GLU A 202 -13.61 -25.61 3.30
CA GLU A 202 -14.81 -26.00 4.03
C GLU A 202 -16.09 -25.54 3.30
N ALA A 203 -16.18 -24.25 2.95
CA ALA A 203 -17.36 -23.68 2.31
C ALA A 203 -17.74 -24.39 1.01
N LEU A 204 -16.74 -24.63 0.12
CA LEU A 204 -16.97 -25.26 -1.19
C LEU A 204 -17.57 -26.66 -1.07
N GLN A 205 -17.17 -27.43 -0.06
CA GLN A 205 -17.76 -28.78 0.18
C GLN A 205 -19.19 -28.72 0.75
N LEU A 206 -19.60 -27.60 1.31
CA LEU A 206 -20.96 -27.34 1.77
C LEU A 206 -21.88 -26.82 0.65
N MET A 207 -21.30 -26.10 -0.32
CA MET A 207 -22.02 -25.48 -1.43
C MET A 207 -22.49 -26.52 -2.47
N SER A 208 -23.65 -26.29 -3.08
CA SER A 208 -24.09 -27.03 -4.26
C SER A 208 -23.76 -26.25 -5.55
N GLU A 209 -23.46 -26.92 -6.64
CA GLU A 209 -23.28 -26.28 -7.94
C GLU A 209 -24.49 -25.43 -8.31
N GLY A 210 -24.24 -24.21 -8.78
CA GLY A 210 -25.22 -23.17 -9.06
C GLY A 210 -25.56 -22.29 -7.85
N SER A 211 -24.98 -22.54 -6.65
CA SER A 211 -25.21 -21.68 -5.50
C SER A 211 -24.32 -20.45 -5.49
N LYS A 212 -24.80 -19.42 -4.78
CA LYS A 212 -24.08 -18.19 -4.50
C LYS A 212 -24.14 -17.89 -3.03
N TRP A 213 -22.99 -17.79 -2.38
CA TRP A 213 -22.86 -17.56 -0.96
C TRP A 213 -22.03 -16.33 -0.65
N GLU A 214 -22.29 -15.73 0.49
CA GLU A 214 -21.38 -14.76 1.12
C GLU A 214 -20.72 -15.46 2.31
N LEU A 215 -19.38 -15.50 2.29
CA LEU A 215 -18.54 -16.15 3.30
C LEU A 215 -17.90 -15.07 4.16
N TYR A 216 -17.85 -15.31 5.47
CA TYR A 216 -17.14 -14.48 6.43
C TYR A 216 -16.14 -15.37 7.14
N ILE A 217 -14.87 -15.21 6.79
CA ILE A 217 -13.80 -16.14 7.12
C ILE A 217 -12.92 -15.52 8.18
N PRO A 218 -12.88 -16.10 9.40
CA PRO A 218 -11.96 -15.68 10.45
C PRO A 218 -10.49 -15.87 9.98
N ALA A 219 -9.60 -15.08 10.52
CA ALA A 219 -8.18 -15.07 10.12
C ALA A 219 -7.53 -16.45 10.20
N ASP A 220 -7.86 -17.26 11.21
CA ASP A 220 -7.31 -18.61 11.41
C ASP A 220 -7.69 -19.60 10.29
N LEU A 221 -8.77 -19.33 9.56
CA LEU A 221 -9.19 -20.08 8.38
C LEU A 221 -8.75 -19.40 7.06
N ALA A 222 -7.96 -18.33 7.15
CA ALA A 222 -7.44 -17.54 6.03
C ALA A 222 -5.90 -17.40 6.10
N TYR A 223 -5.40 -16.20 6.34
CA TYR A 223 -3.95 -15.90 6.31
C TYR A 223 -3.34 -15.67 7.70
N GLY A 224 -4.14 -15.83 8.77
CA GLY A 224 -3.67 -15.82 10.16
C GLY A 224 -3.07 -14.49 10.61
N ALA A 225 -2.22 -14.59 11.64
CA ALA A 225 -1.56 -13.44 12.26
C ALA A 225 -0.48 -12.78 11.38
N GLY A 226 -0.08 -13.39 10.27
CA GLY A 226 0.93 -12.83 9.36
C GLY A 226 0.33 -11.99 8.25
N GLY A 227 -0.92 -12.21 7.87
CA GLY A 227 -1.50 -11.61 6.67
C GLY A 227 -0.88 -12.10 5.37
N GLN A 228 -1.24 -11.49 4.23
CA GLN A 228 -0.60 -11.76 2.93
C GLN A 228 -0.86 -10.61 1.94
N GLY A 229 0.19 -9.99 1.40
CA GLY A 229 0.09 -8.90 0.44
C GLY A 229 -0.77 -7.74 0.97
N PRO A 230 -1.90 -7.40 0.33
CA PRO A 230 -2.77 -6.33 0.80
C PRO A 230 -3.65 -6.72 2.00
N ILE A 231 -3.61 -7.99 2.43
CA ILE A 231 -4.39 -8.50 3.56
C ILE A 231 -3.53 -8.40 4.81
N GLY A 232 -3.91 -7.52 5.71
CA GLY A 232 -3.20 -7.30 6.98
C GLY A 232 -3.28 -8.50 7.95
N PRO A 233 -2.52 -8.44 9.05
CA PRO A 233 -2.49 -9.49 10.06
C PRO A 233 -3.86 -9.62 10.73
N ASN A 234 -4.26 -10.84 11.07
CA ASN A 234 -5.55 -11.16 11.71
C ASN A 234 -6.80 -10.63 11.01
N ALA A 235 -6.73 -10.31 9.72
CA ALA A 235 -7.86 -9.79 8.97
C ALA A 235 -8.95 -10.86 8.77
N VAL A 236 -10.20 -10.50 9.06
CA VAL A 236 -11.38 -11.24 8.63
C VAL A 236 -11.65 -10.93 7.17
N LEU A 237 -11.93 -11.97 6.39
CA LEU A 237 -12.20 -11.83 4.96
C LEU A 237 -13.69 -12.05 4.67
N ILE A 238 -14.22 -11.23 3.77
CA ILE A 238 -15.57 -11.40 3.23
C ILE A 238 -15.45 -11.76 1.75
N PHE A 239 -16.05 -12.88 1.38
CA PHE A 239 -16.09 -13.29 -0.03
C PHE A 239 -17.54 -13.46 -0.47
N GLU A 240 -17.87 -12.92 -1.62
CA GLU A 240 -18.99 -13.39 -2.42
C GLU A 240 -18.46 -14.48 -3.34
N VAL A 241 -19.06 -15.67 -3.31
CA VAL A 241 -18.63 -16.82 -4.11
C VAL A 241 -19.83 -17.42 -4.83
N GLU A 242 -19.72 -17.60 -6.14
CA GLU A 242 -20.67 -18.31 -6.98
C GLU A 242 -20.00 -19.57 -7.53
N LEU A 243 -20.53 -20.74 -7.14
CA LEU A 243 -20.03 -22.04 -7.58
C LEU A 243 -20.66 -22.41 -8.92
N LEU A 244 -19.92 -22.20 -10.00
CA LEU A 244 -20.40 -22.47 -11.38
C LEU A 244 -20.35 -23.95 -11.74
N LYS A 245 -19.28 -24.67 -11.30
CA LYS A 245 -19.11 -26.12 -11.51
C LYS A 245 -18.46 -26.77 -10.29
N ALA A 246 -19.05 -27.84 -9.82
CA ALA A 246 -18.53 -28.63 -8.70
C ALA A 246 -17.38 -29.58 -9.12
N ASN A 247 -17.33 -29.97 -10.38
CA ASN A 247 -16.30 -30.83 -10.97
C ASN A 247 -15.89 -30.27 -12.35
N ALA A 248 -15.10 -29.21 -12.36
CA ALA A 248 -14.52 -28.68 -13.58
C ALA A 248 -13.32 -29.54 -13.98
N GLN A 249 -13.28 -30.01 -15.23
CA GLN A 249 -12.08 -30.67 -15.76
C GLN A 249 -10.93 -29.67 -15.77
N GLN A 250 -9.75 -30.09 -15.32
CA GLN A 250 -8.54 -29.28 -15.53
C GLN A 250 -8.36 -29.11 -17.04
N ALA A 251 -8.07 -27.88 -17.49
CA ALA A 251 -7.65 -27.70 -18.88
C ALA A 251 -6.28 -28.40 -19.04
N GLU A 252 -6.23 -29.33 -19.99
CA GLU A 252 -4.97 -29.98 -20.41
C GLU A 252 -3.97 -28.97 -20.96
#